data_a43f64a3906ea6a8c09737a602815c32
#
_entry.id   a43f64a3906ea6a8c09737a602815c32
#
_cell.length_a   1.000
_cell.length_b   1.000
_cell.length_c   1.000
_cell.angle_alpha   90.00
_cell.angle_beta   90.00
_cell.angle_gamma   90.00
#
_symmetry.space_group_name_H-M   'P 1'
#
loop_
_entity.id
_entity.type
_entity.pdbx_description
1 polymer ?
#
loop_
_entity_poly.entity_id
_entity_poly.type
_entity_poly.pdbx_seq_one_letter_code
_entity_poly.pdbx_strand_id
1 'polypeptide(L)'
;MKNNKSNTNSEENIILNSLGLLSGKEKNDFDSNLKNLSAEEKKFVSEFSNLTSLFSKVVSNKDLESRPSPDVKDNIFRMLNSDTLNAENKSNIGFEYVFADQSEWLKHPVEGIEFKQLSYNEKKDYVLLLLRVAPDTYYPAHHHSGAEECYVISGDVYAQGKVLGPGDFHHAEGGSDHEPLSTKNGCTVLLVVDPEDYN
;
A
#
# COMPACT_ATOMS: atom_id res chain seq x y z
N MET A 1 32.24 -9.43 -16.41
CA MET A 1 31.30 -8.72 -15.52
C MET A 1 30.95 -7.40 -16.17
N LYS A 2 29.82 -7.31 -16.89
CA LYS A 2 29.33 -6.06 -17.49
C LYS A 2 28.13 -5.58 -16.67
N ASN A 3 28.24 -4.33 -16.20
CA ASN A 3 27.32 -3.67 -15.29
C ASN A 3 25.89 -3.57 -15.88
N ASN A 4 24.92 -4.14 -15.16
CA ASN A 4 23.48 -4.00 -15.38
C ASN A 4 22.90 -2.70 -14.75
N LYS A 5 23.64 -1.59 -14.80
CA LYS A 5 23.20 -0.30 -14.23
C LYS A 5 22.47 0.63 -15.22
N SER A 6 22.22 0.21 -16.46
CA SER A 6 21.67 1.12 -17.49
C SER A 6 20.15 1.01 -17.71
N ASN A 7 19.45 -0.02 -17.17
CA ASN A 7 18.05 -0.27 -17.54
C ASN A 7 17.04 0.46 -16.66
N THR A 8 17.30 0.61 -15.35
CA THR A 8 16.40 1.32 -14.43
C THR A 8 16.26 2.82 -14.75
N ASN A 9 17.32 3.46 -15.24
CA ASN A 9 17.28 4.88 -15.60
C ASN A 9 16.45 5.20 -16.84
N SER A 10 16.20 4.24 -17.75
CA SER A 10 15.44 4.53 -18.98
C SER A 10 13.93 4.45 -18.75
N GLU A 11 13.44 3.45 -18.02
CA GLU A 11 12.01 3.29 -17.68
C GLU A 11 11.50 4.41 -16.80
N GLU A 12 12.27 4.79 -15.77
CA GLU A 12 11.98 5.92 -14.90
C GLU A 12 11.82 7.23 -15.67
N ASN A 13 12.76 7.52 -16.58
CA ASN A 13 12.71 8.71 -17.42
C ASN A 13 11.54 8.69 -18.42
N ILE A 14 11.13 7.53 -18.91
CA ILE A 14 9.96 7.37 -19.76
C ILE A 14 8.69 7.75 -19.02
N ILE A 15 8.53 7.25 -17.78
CA ILE A 15 7.37 7.55 -16.91
C ILE A 15 7.34 9.05 -16.58
N LEU A 16 8.45 9.61 -16.13
CA LEU A 16 8.56 11.04 -15.79
C LEU A 16 8.26 11.95 -16.98
N ASN A 17 8.76 11.60 -18.16
CA ASN A 17 8.48 12.33 -19.39
C ASN A 17 6.98 12.30 -19.75
N SER A 18 6.35 11.12 -19.63
CA SER A 18 4.94 10.94 -19.97
C SER A 18 4.01 11.70 -19.02
N LEU A 19 4.44 11.91 -17.77
CA LEU A 19 3.75 12.71 -16.77
C LEU A 19 4.07 14.21 -16.85
N GLY A 20 4.96 14.62 -17.77
CA GLY A 20 5.39 16.01 -17.89
C GLY A 20 6.27 16.50 -16.72
N LEU A 21 6.90 15.58 -16.00
CA LEU A 21 7.71 15.84 -14.80
C LEU A 21 9.20 16.06 -15.09
N LEU A 22 9.68 15.71 -16.29
CA LEU A 22 11.04 16.02 -16.70
C LEU A 22 11.16 17.51 -17.06
N SER A 23 12.21 18.15 -16.59
CA SER A 23 12.48 19.56 -16.87
C SER A 23 13.94 19.83 -17.21
N GLY A 24 14.20 20.94 -17.91
CA GLY A 24 15.56 21.43 -18.17
C GLY A 24 16.47 20.41 -18.86
N LYS A 25 17.60 20.10 -18.22
CA LYS A 25 18.62 19.21 -18.77
C LYS A 25 18.13 17.77 -18.92
N GLU A 26 17.38 17.28 -17.93
CA GLU A 26 16.84 15.90 -17.94
C GLU A 26 15.93 15.66 -19.13
N LYS A 27 15.08 16.64 -19.46
CA LYS A 27 14.18 16.58 -20.62
C LYS A 27 14.97 16.55 -21.94
N ASN A 28 16.00 17.40 -22.07
CA ASN A 28 16.83 17.46 -23.27
C ASN A 28 17.63 16.18 -23.46
N ASP A 29 18.18 15.60 -22.40
CA ASP A 29 18.91 14.34 -22.42
C ASP A 29 17.99 13.18 -22.82
N PHE A 30 16.76 13.15 -22.30
CA PHE A 30 15.75 12.17 -22.66
C PHE A 30 15.38 12.25 -24.14
N ASP A 31 15.03 13.45 -24.64
CA ASP A 31 14.64 13.67 -26.04
C ASP A 31 15.76 13.28 -27.02
N SER A 32 17.00 13.52 -26.62
CA SER A 32 18.18 13.15 -27.42
C SER A 32 18.36 11.62 -27.48
N ASN A 33 18.00 10.90 -26.44
CA ASN A 33 18.14 9.45 -26.32
C ASN A 33 16.96 8.65 -26.90
N LEU A 34 15.81 9.28 -27.18
CA LEU A 34 14.62 8.62 -27.73
C LEU A 34 14.89 7.78 -28.98
N LYS A 35 15.82 8.22 -29.83
CA LYS A 35 16.18 7.51 -31.07
C LYS A 35 16.93 6.20 -30.81
N ASN A 36 17.61 6.12 -29.67
CA ASN A 36 18.48 5.00 -29.29
C ASN A 36 17.76 3.93 -28.47
N LEU A 37 16.48 4.14 -28.14
CA LEU A 37 15.68 3.17 -27.40
C LEU A 37 15.49 1.88 -28.20
N SER A 38 15.50 0.75 -27.49
CA SER A 38 15.17 -0.56 -28.04
C SER A 38 13.71 -0.63 -28.51
N ALA A 39 13.37 -1.65 -29.28
CA ALA A 39 11.99 -1.85 -29.73
C ALA A 39 11.00 -2.03 -28.58
N GLU A 40 11.43 -2.69 -27.49
CA GLU A 40 10.62 -2.90 -26.28
C GLU A 40 10.40 -1.58 -25.51
N GLU A 41 11.45 -0.78 -25.34
CA GLU A 41 11.35 0.53 -24.71
C GLU A 41 10.47 1.50 -25.52
N LYS A 42 10.56 1.51 -26.84
CA LYS A 42 9.67 2.29 -27.73
C LYS A 42 8.21 1.87 -27.60
N LYS A 43 7.95 0.56 -27.49
CA LYS A 43 6.60 0.03 -27.23
C LYS A 43 6.09 0.51 -25.88
N PHE A 44 6.88 0.42 -24.83
CA PHE A 44 6.55 0.90 -23.49
C PHE A 44 6.24 2.41 -23.46
N VAL A 45 7.08 3.24 -24.13
CA VAL A 45 6.81 4.69 -24.30
C VAL A 45 5.44 4.93 -24.94
N SER A 46 5.13 4.19 -26.02
CA SER A 46 3.86 4.35 -26.76
C SER A 46 2.66 3.96 -25.90
N GLU A 47 2.73 2.81 -25.19
CA GLU A 47 1.65 2.31 -24.35
C GLU A 47 1.41 3.24 -23.17
N PHE A 48 2.47 3.72 -22.53
CA PHE A 48 2.35 4.63 -21.38
C PHE A 48 1.86 6.03 -21.80
N SER A 49 2.30 6.55 -22.95
CA SER A 49 1.79 7.81 -23.50
C SER A 49 0.30 7.74 -23.86
N ASN A 50 -0.17 6.60 -24.34
CA ASN A 50 -1.59 6.38 -24.60
C ASN A 50 -2.42 6.38 -23.32
N LEU A 51 -1.92 5.72 -22.26
CA LEU A 51 -2.53 5.73 -20.93
C LEU A 51 -2.64 7.15 -20.35
N THR A 52 -1.57 7.93 -20.35
CA THR A 52 -1.57 9.31 -19.85
C THR A 52 -2.46 10.24 -20.67
N SER A 53 -2.56 10.01 -22.00
CA SER A 53 -3.50 10.72 -22.89
C SER A 53 -4.98 10.41 -22.55
N LEU A 54 -5.29 9.17 -22.17
CA LEU A 54 -6.62 8.78 -21.69
C LEU A 54 -6.95 9.47 -20.35
N PHE A 55 -6.01 9.48 -19.42
CA PHE A 55 -6.17 10.20 -18.15
C PHE A 55 -6.36 11.70 -18.35
N SER A 56 -5.60 12.34 -19.24
CA SER A 56 -5.76 13.78 -19.51
C SER A 56 -7.12 14.13 -20.12
N LYS A 57 -7.72 13.25 -20.91
CA LYS A 57 -9.08 13.41 -21.44
C LYS A 57 -10.17 13.27 -20.38
N VAL A 58 -9.95 12.42 -19.37
CA VAL A 58 -10.88 12.24 -18.25
C VAL A 58 -10.79 13.41 -17.27
N VAL A 59 -9.58 13.95 -17.05
CA VAL A 59 -9.30 15.06 -16.09
C VAL A 59 -9.59 16.43 -16.68
N SER A 60 -9.67 16.59 -18.02
CA SER A 60 -9.93 17.87 -18.68
C SER A 60 -11.38 18.40 -18.56
N ASN A 61 -12.26 17.71 -17.82
CA ASN A 61 -13.56 18.24 -17.41
C ASN A 61 -13.41 19.01 -16.09
N LYS A 62 -13.07 20.31 -16.24
CA LYS A 62 -13.25 21.43 -15.30
C LYS A 62 -12.95 21.17 -13.82
N ASP A 63 -12.01 21.96 -13.30
CA ASP A 63 -11.73 22.33 -11.91
C ASP A 63 -10.46 21.78 -11.24
N LEU A 64 -9.39 21.47 -12.00
CA LEU A 64 -8.10 21.17 -11.38
C LEU A 64 -7.00 22.12 -11.86
N GLU A 65 -7.03 23.35 -11.37
CA GLU A 65 -5.88 24.27 -11.37
C GLU A 65 -4.91 23.98 -10.19
N SER A 66 -4.85 22.75 -9.67
CA SER A 66 -3.87 22.41 -8.65
C SER A 66 -2.75 21.58 -9.26
N ARG A 67 -1.55 22.15 -9.27
CA ARG A 67 -0.34 21.34 -9.50
C ARG A 67 -0.26 20.27 -8.43
N PRO A 68 0.13 19.01 -8.78
CA PRO A 68 0.35 17.97 -7.78
C PRO A 68 1.29 18.49 -6.69
N SER A 69 0.98 18.19 -5.43
CA SER A 69 1.87 18.47 -4.31
C SER A 69 3.25 17.86 -4.56
N PRO A 70 4.36 18.48 -4.11
CA PRO A 70 5.70 17.91 -4.18
C PRO A 70 5.78 16.47 -3.65
N ASP A 71 4.95 16.13 -2.66
CA ASP A 71 4.88 14.81 -2.05
C ASP A 71 4.31 13.73 -2.98
N VAL A 72 3.57 14.10 -4.03
CA VAL A 72 3.03 13.14 -5.01
C VAL A 72 4.16 12.45 -5.78
N LYS A 73 5.21 13.20 -6.13
CA LYS A 73 6.41 12.63 -6.78
C LYS A 73 7.05 11.57 -5.88
N ASP A 74 7.29 11.91 -4.61
CA ASP A 74 7.93 11.01 -3.65
C ASP A 74 7.07 9.79 -3.33
N ASN A 75 5.74 9.95 -3.30
CA ASN A 75 4.81 8.84 -3.11
C ASN A 75 4.80 7.90 -4.32
N ILE A 76 4.80 8.43 -5.56
CA ILE A 76 4.89 7.62 -6.78
C ILE A 76 6.22 6.85 -6.80
N PHE A 77 7.35 7.49 -6.46
CA PHE A 77 8.64 6.82 -6.39
C PHE A 77 8.69 5.76 -5.29
N ARG A 78 8.03 6.00 -4.16
CA ARG A 78 7.93 5.01 -3.07
C ARG A 78 7.11 3.79 -3.51
N MET A 79 6.01 3.99 -4.23
CA MET A 79 5.20 2.92 -4.82
C MET A 79 5.96 2.14 -5.89
N LEU A 80 6.67 2.82 -6.80
CA LEU A 80 7.47 2.18 -7.84
C LEU A 80 8.66 1.39 -7.25
N ASN A 81 9.30 1.90 -6.20
CA ASN A 81 10.37 1.17 -5.51
C ASN A 81 9.85 -0.03 -4.71
N SER A 82 8.62 0.01 -4.19
CA SER A 82 7.98 -1.15 -3.59
C SER A 82 7.70 -2.25 -4.63
N ASP A 83 7.31 -1.87 -5.85
CA ASP A 83 7.07 -2.80 -6.94
C ASP A 83 8.37 -3.38 -7.53
N THR A 84 9.49 -2.64 -7.51
CA THR A 84 10.80 -3.17 -7.93
C THR A 84 11.39 -4.15 -6.92
N LEU A 85 11.16 -3.95 -5.62
CA LEU A 85 11.51 -4.94 -4.59
C LEU A 85 10.68 -6.22 -4.75
N ASN A 86 9.42 -6.11 -5.18
CA ASN A 86 8.58 -7.26 -5.53
C ASN A 86 9.00 -7.94 -6.85
N ALA A 87 9.68 -7.25 -7.76
CA ALA A 87 10.15 -7.84 -9.03
C ALA A 87 11.34 -8.80 -8.83
N GLU A 88 12.21 -8.56 -7.84
CA GLU A 88 13.27 -9.51 -7.48
C GLU A 88 12.73 -10.80 -6.82
N ASN A 89 11.54 -10.73 -6.21
CA ASN A 89 10.84 -11.89 -5.63
C ASN A 89 10.02 -12.70 -6.64
N LYS A 90 9.92 -12.30 -7.91
CA LYS A 90 9.19 -13.04 -8.95
C LYS A 90 9.78 -14.42 -9.32
N SER A 91 10.88 -14.83 -8.72
CA SER A 91 11.39 -16.21 -8.88
C SER A 91 10.59 -17.25 -8.08
N ASN A 92 9.73 -16.85 -7.14
CA ASN A 92 8.87 -17.73 -6.35
C ASN A 92 7.42 -17.62 -6.80
N ILE A 93 7.07 -18.30 -7.88
CA ILE A 93 5.70 -18.34 -8.39
C ILE A 93 4.73 -18.79 -7.28
N GLY A 94 3.84 -17.87 -6.86
CA GLY A 94 2.78 -18.15 -5.88
C GLY A 94 3.15 -17.91 -4.41
N PHE A 95 4.29 -17.28 -4.12
CA PHE A 95 4.67 -16.90 -2.75
C PHE A 95 4.94 -15.39 -2.67
N GLU A 96 4.39 -14.75 -1.65
CA GLU A 96 4.64 -13.36 -1.27
C GLU A 96 5.25 -13.32 0.13
N TYR A 97 6.18 -12.40 0.35
CA TYR A 97 6.88 -12.27 1.62
C TYR A 97 6.81 -10.83 2.11
N VAL A 98 6.46 -10.65 3.38
CA VAL A 98 6.55 -9.37 4.09
C VAL A 98 7.56 -9.51 5.21
N PHE A 99 8.74 -8.92 5.02
CA PHE A 99 9.80 -8.95 6.03
C PHE A 99 9.59 -7.86 7.07
N ALA A 100 9.86 -8.18 8.34
CA ALA A 100 9.59 -7.28 9.47
C ALA A 100 10.36 -5.96 9.40
N ASP A 101 11.58 -5.98 8.83
CA ASP A 101 12.47 -4.84 8.65
C ASP A 101 12.20 -4.02 7.38
N GLN A 102 11.40 -4.55 6.45
CA GLN A 102 11.09 -3.91 5.16
C GLN A 102 9.67 -3.32 5.11
N SER A 103 8.81 -3.67 6.05
CA SER A 103 7.43 -3.18 6.11
C SER A 103 7.27 -2.09 7.16
N GLU A 104 6.73 -0.94 6.75
CA GLU A 104 6.50 0.20 7.64
C GLU A 104 5.20 0.01 8.44
N TRP A 105 5.19 0.56 9.67
CA TRP A 105 3.98 0.73 10.45
C TRP A 105 3.27 2.00 10.00
N LEU A 106 2.01 1.88 9.62
CA LEU A 106 1.15 2.99 9.26
C LEU A 106 0.32 3.42 10.45
N LYS A 107 0.03 4.71 10.55
CA LYS A 107 -0.82 5.24 11.61
C LYS A 107 -2.29 4.99 11.28
N HIS A 108 -3.02 4.47 12.24
CA HIS A 108 -4.48 4.37 12.20
C HIS A 108 -5.13 5.72 12.53
N PRO A 109 -6.35 6.03 12.03
CA PRO A 109 -7.10 7.22 12.43
C PRO A 109 -7.35 7.34 13.94
N VAL A 110 -7.53 6.21 14.63
CA VAL A 110 -7.60 6.18 16.10
C VAL A 110 -6.20 6.33 16.68
N GLU A 111 -6.00 7.33 17.53
CA GLU A 111 -4.72 7.60 18.19
C GLU A 111 -4.26 6.41 19.04
N GLY A 112 -2.97 6.12 19.01
CA GLY A 112 -2.38 5.00 19.74
C GLY A 112 -2.41 3.67 18.99
N ILE A 113 -2.95 3.63 17.76
CA ILE A 113 -2.99 2.42 16.93
C ILE A 113 -2.11 2.61 15.72
N GLU A 114 -1.31 1.59 15.43
CA GLU A 114 -0.52 1.46 14.22
C GLU A 114 -0.76 0.08 13.61
N PHE A 115 -0.67 -0.02 12.30
CA PHE A 115 -0.91 -1.28 11.60
C PHE A 115 0.08 -1.53 10.49
N LYS A 116 0.23 -2.81 10.12
CA LYS A 116 0.90 -3.28 8.90
C LYS A 116 -0.06 -4.17 8.12
N GLN A 117 -0.20 -3.92 6.84
CA GLN A 117 -0.84 -4.86 5.94
C GLN A 117 0.15 -5.98 5.62
N LEU A 118 -0.22 -7.22 5.92
CA LEU A 118 0.58 -8.41 5.64
C LEU A 118 0.19 -9.04 4.30
N SER A 119 -1.11 -9.07 3.99
CA SER A 119 -1.58 -9.50 2.67
C SER A 119 -2.95 -8.90 2.35
N TYR A 120 -3.27 -8.87 1.07
CA TYR A 120 -4.58 -8.52 0.54
C TYR A 120 -4.99 -9.55 -0.51
N ASN A 121 -6.18 -10.09 -0.37
CA ASN A 121 -6.72 -11.05 -1.32
C ASN A 121 -8.00 -10.52 -1.96
N GLU A 122 -7.86 -9.82 -3.07
CA GLU A 122 -8.96 -9.23 -3.83
C GLU A 122 -10.03 -10.26 -4.24
N LYS A 123 -9.61 -11.51 -4.54
CA LYS A 123 -10.54 -12.55 -5.00
C LYS A 123 -11.42 -13.12 -3.91
N LYS A 124 -10.95 -13.08 -2.67
CA LYS A 124 -11.64 -13.63 -1.49
C LYS A 124 -12.11 -12.54 -0.53
N ASP A 125 -11.89 -11.29 -0.91
CA ASP A 125 -12.33 -10.11 -0.18
C ASP A 125 -11.90 -10.11 1.29
N TYR A 126 -10.57 -10.24 1.55
CA TYR A 126 -10.03 -10.09 2.89
C TYR A 126 -8.69 -9.37 2.90
N VAL A 127 -8.42 -8.69 3.99
CA VAL A 127 -7.12 -8.11 4.34
C VAL A 127 -6.59 -8.80 5.60
N LEU A 128 -5.30 -9.13 5.60
CA LEU A 128 -4.58 -9.62 6.77
C LEU A 128 -3.72 -8.49 7.32
N LEU A 129 -3.99 -8.11 8.56
CA LEU A 129 -3.36 -6.98 9.25
C LEU A 129 -2.66 -7.43 10.53
N LEU A 130 -1.55 -6.77 10.82
CA LEU A 130 -0.94 -6.78 12.14
C LEU A 130 -1.17 -5.40 12.77
N LEU A 131 -1.87 -5.36 13.90
CA LEU A 131 -2.09 -4.13 14.66
C LEU A 131 -1.22 -4.10 15.90
N ARG A 132 -0.67 -2.92 16.20
CA ARG A 132 -0.01 -2.59 17.46
C ARG A 132 -0.77 -1.45 18.12
N VAL A 133 -1.23 -1.69 19.33
CA VAL A 133 -2.08 -0.77 20.10
C VAL A 133 -1.33 -0.35 21.34
N ALA A 134 -1.21 0.96 21.56
CA ALA A 134 -0.57 1.52 22.75
C ALA A 134 -1.38 1.24 24.03
N PRO A 135 -0.74 1.25 25.22
CA PRO A 135 -1.46 1.15 26.47
C PRO A 135 -2.56 2.21 26.61
N ASP A 136 -3.61 1.89 27.35
CA ASP A 136 -4.76 2.75 27.65
C ASP A 136 -5.49 3.28 26.39
N THR A 137 -5.40 2.56 25.29
CA THR A 137 -6.08 2.90 24.03
C THR A 137 -7.49 2.31 24.02
N TYR A 138 -8.39 3.08 23.40
CA TYR A 138 -9.80 2.75 23.23
C TYR A 138 -10.15 2.77 21.75
N TYR A 139 -10.80 1.71 21.25
CA TYR A 139 -11.34 1.64 19.89
C TYR A 139 -12.86 1.75 19.95
N PRO A 140 -13.50 2.65 19.19
CA PRO A 140 -14.94 2.85 19.26
C PRO A 140 -15.74 1.64 18.81
N ALA A 141 -17.01 1.59 19.23
CA ALA A 141 -17.97 0.62 18.71
C ALA A 141 -18.08 0.75 17.18
N HIS A 142 -18.19 -0.38 16.50
CA HIS A 142 -18.25 -0.43 15.04
C HIS A 142 -19.08 -1.61 14.55
N HIS A 143 -19.50 -1.52 13.30
CA HIS A 143 -20.21 -2.57 12.58
C HIS A 143 -19.24 -3.34 11.69
N HIS A 144 -19.44 -4.65 11.55
CA HIS A 144 -18.67 -5.49 10.66
C HIS A 144 -19.45 -5.71 9.35
N SER A 145 -18.89 -5.27 8.21
CA SER A 145 -19.42 -5.57 6.88
C SER A 145 -19.23 -7.04 6.51
N GLY A 146 -18.04 -7.56 6.80
CA GLY A 146 -17.69 -8.97 6.67
C GLY A 146 -17.33 -9.62 8.02
N ALA A 147 -16.84 -10.85 7.98
CA ALA A 147 -16.35 -11.51 9.19
C ALA A 147 -15.00 -10.94 9.62
N GLU A 148 -14.79 -10.83 10.93
CA GLU A 148 -13.50 -10.48 11.52
C GLU A 148 -12.94 -11.65 12.33
N GLU A 149 -11.66 -11.95 12.12
CA GLU A 149 -10.87 -12.90 12.89
C GLU A 149 -9.78 -12.14 13.65
N CYS A 150 -9.75 -12.25 14.96
CA CYS A 150 -8.77 -11.58 15.82
C CYS A 150 -8.00 -12.60 16.66
N TYR A 151 -6.67 -12.62 16.49
CA TYR A 151 -5.76 -13.44 17.29
C TYR A 151 -4.82 -12.55 18.09
N VAL A 152 -4.80 -12.71 19.41
CA VAL A 152 -3.94 -11.93 20.31
C VAL A 152 -2.53 -12.54 20.34
N ILE A 153 -1.55 -11.76 19.87
CA ILE A 153 -0.14 -12.14 19.90
C ILE A 153 0.50 -11.75 21.22
N SER A 154 0.19 -10.55 21.72
CA SER A 154 0.72 -10.05 23.00
C SER A 154 -0.20 -9.01 23.62
N GLY A 155 -0.06 -8.80 24.94
CA GLY A 155 -0.83 -7.79 25.67
C GLY A 155 -2.21 -8.27 26.07
N ASP A 156 -3.16 -7.35 26.20
CA ASP A 156 -4.54 -7.61 26.61
C ASP A 156 -5.56 -6.90 25.70
N VAL A 157 -6.68 -7.53 25.44
CA VAL A 157 -7.81 -6.96 24.69
C VAL A 157 -9.09 -7.16 25.48
N TYR A 158 -9.77 -6.06 25.79
CA TYR A 158 -11.10 -6.05 26.40
C TYR A 158 -12.14 -5.94 25.31
N ALA A 159 -12.90 -7.01 25.09
CA ALA A 159 -13.88 -7.15 24.02
C ALA A 159 -15.14 -7.85 24.52
N GLN A 160 -16.35 -7.32 24.25
CA GLN A 160 -17.64 -7.95 24.56
C GLN A 160 -17.74 -8.50 26.01
N GLY A 161 -17.25 -7.70 26.99
CA GLY A 161 -17.24 -8.09 28.39
C GLY A 161 -16.24 -9.19 28.77
N LYS A 162 -15.33 -9.56 27.88
CA LYS A 162 -14.25 -10.53 28.10
C LYS A 162 -12.89 -9.85 28.05
N VAL A 163 -11.90 -10.50 28.65
CA VAL A 163 -10.49 -10.10 28.56
C VAL A 163 -9.75 -11.23 27.85
N LEU A 164 -9.15 -10.90 26.72
CA LEU A 164 -8.34 -11.80 25.91
C LEU A 164 -6.87 -11.51 26.16
N GLY A 165 -6.07 -12.55 26.25
CA GLY A 165 -4.61 -12.51 26.39
C GLY A 165 -3.91 -13.24 25.24
N PRO A 166 -2.56 -13.32 25.29
CA PRO A 166 -1.78 -13.97 24.24
C PRO A 166 -2.21 -15.42 23.98
N GLY A 167 -2.50 -15.76 22.74
CA GLY A 167 -3.01 -17.06 22.33
C GLY A 167 -4.52 -17.16 22.26
N ASP A 168 -5.25 -16.18 22.79
CA ASP A 168 -6.71 -16.14 22.67
C ASP A 168 -7.13 -15.65 21.28
N PHE A 169 -8.31 -16.09 20.89
CA PHE A 169 -8.90 -15.82 19.59
C PHE A 169 -10.37 -15.41 19.74
N HIS A 170 -10.81 -14.53 18.87
CA HIS A 170 -12.21 -14.18 18.78
C HIS A 170 -12.63 -14.03 17.32
N HIS A 171 -13.86 -14.40 17.03
CA HIS A 171 -14.49 -14.28 15.73
C HIS A 171 -15.74 -13.42 15.87
N ALA A 172 -15.92 -12.52 14.92
CA ALA A 172 -17.14 -11.75 14.72
C ALA A 172 -17.73 -12.07 13.37
N GLU A 173 -19.03 -12.42 13.34
CA GLU A 173 -19.76 -12.66 12.08
C GLU A 173 -19.98 -11.33 11.33
N GLY A 174 -19.99 -11.40 9.99
CA GLY A 174 -20.43 -10.28 9.17
C GLY A 174 -21.84 -9.83 9.52
N GLY A 175 -22.06 -8.52 9.56
CA GLY A 175 -23.33 -7.92 10.00
C GLY A 175 -23.50 -7.84 11.51
N SER A 176 -22.48 -8.18 12.30
CA SER A 176 -22.50 -8.02 13.76
C SER A 176 -22.02 -6.63 14.18
N ASP A 177 -22.40 -6.21 15.38
CA ASP A 177 -21.95 -4.98 16.01
C ASP A 177 -20.94 -5.28 17.12
N HIS A 178 -19.81 -4.65 17.08
CA HIS A 178 -18.81 -4.72 18.12
C HIS A 178 -19.02 -3.59 19.15
N GLU A 179 -19.08 -3.96 20.44
CA GLU A 179 -18.96 -2.97 21.52
C GLU A 179 -17.55 -2.35 21.50
N PRO A 180 -17.36 -1.20 22.18
CA PRO A 180 -16.04 -0.60 22.25
C PRO A 180 -14.99 -1.57 22.79
N LEU A 181 -13.83 -1.58 22.12
CA LEU A 181 -12.66 -2.33 22.53
C LEU A 181 -11.69 -1.46 23.32
N SER A 182 -10.90 -2.05 24.18
CA SER A 182 -9.84 -1.34 24.88
C SER A 182 -8.68 -2.27 25.24
N THR A 183 -7.55 -1.67 25.56
CA THR A 183 -6.41 -2.34 26.17
C THR A 183 -5.85 -1.51 27.31
N LYS A 184 -5.38 -2.14 28.36
CA LYS A 184 -4.70 -1.45 29.48
C LYS A 184 -3.19 -1.43 29.30
N ASN A 185 -2.65 -2.56 28.87
CA ASN A 185 -1.19 -2.73 28.80
C ASN A 185 -0.65 -2.56 27.38
N GLY A 186 -1.51 -2.25 26.42
CA GLY A 186 -1.23 -2.34 25.00
C GLY A 186 -1.33 -3.78 24.50
N CYS A 187 -1.49 -3.94 23.20
CA CYS A 187 -1.52 -5.27 22.59
C CYS A 187 -0.94 -5.27 21.18
N THR A 188 -0.65 -6.47 20.72
CA THR A 188 -0.41 -6.76 19.30
C THR A 188 -1.37 -7.87 18.90
N VAL A 189 -2.15 -7.63 17.85
CA VAL A 189 -3.13 -8.58 17.34
C VAL A 189 -2.93 -8.81 15.84
N LEU A 190 -3.25 -10.01 15.39
CA LEU A 190 -3.39 -10.35 13.99
C LEU A 190 -4.87 -10.33 13.66
N LEU A 191 -5.25 -9.57 12.62
CA LEU A 191 -6.62 -9.47 12.14
C LEU A 191 -6.74 -10.00 10.72
N VAL A 192 -7.85 -10.69 10.45
CA VAL A 192 -8.36 -10.91 9.09
C VAL A 192 -9.70 -10.21 9.02
N VAL A 193 -9.84 -9.25 8.12
CA VAL A 193 -11.02 -8.39 8.04
C VAL A 193 -11.46 -8.21 6.59
N ASP A 194 -12.73 -7.84 6.42
CA ASP A 194 -13.23 -7.35 5.14
C ASP A 194 -12.54 -6.02 4.76
N PRO A 195 -12.16 -5.81 3.49
CA PRO A 195 -11.56 -4.55 3.06
C PRO A 195 -12.43 -3.32 3.32
N GLU A 196 -13.76 -3.44 3.34
CA GLU A 196 -14.69 -2.33 3.62
C GLU A 196 -14.59 -1.87 5.08
N ASP A 197 -14.26 -2.76 6.01
CA ASP A 197 -14.12 -2.45 7.45
C ASP A 197 -12.78 -1.80 7.79
N TYR A 198 -11.86 -1.76 6.80
CA TYR A 198 -10.50 -1.28 6.99
C TYR A 198 -10.25 0.12 6.39
N ASN A 199 -11.15 0.68 5.60
CA ASN A 199 -11.01 1.97 4.90
C ASN A 199 -11.36 3.20 5.76
#